data_4add4ebe3d0415cba49c094c7ee46051
#
_entry.id   4add4ebe3d0415cba49c094c7ee46051
#
_cell.length_a   1.000
_cell.length_b   1.000
_cell.length_c   1.000
_cell.angle_alpha   90.00
_cell.angle_beta   90.00
_cell.angle_gamma   90.00
#
_symmetry.space_group_name_H-M   'P 1'
#
loop_
_entity.id
_entity.type
_entity.pdbx_description
1 polymer ?
#
loop_
_entity_poly.entity_id
_entity_poly.type
_entity_poly.pdbx_seq_one_letter_code
_entity_poly.pdbx_strand_id
1 'polypeptide(L)'
;FLGLSGWGPNPRLVPLGEYGKRYFIRAMVAQIGFGANKNEYAVYQNAERDSLRRNMNGQYDYTLTFKADDMPDVGAFWSITAYGDDGFLKYNEHAATLGIERYALSTNTPLERDENGDITLYISSQPPQGVPLSNWLPVPNEDFQLTLRFYDPGEEILSGTWKVPDVVRAN
;
A
#
# COMPACT_ATOMS: atom_id res chain seq x y z
N PHE A 1 -13.95 8.18 -13.57
CA PHE A 1 -14.28 6.79 -13.22
C PHE A 1 -13.45 6.44 -12.01
N LEU A 2 -14.04 6.50 -10.83
CA LEU A 2 -13.46 5.95 -9.60
C LEU A 2 -13.40 4.44 -9.79
N GLY A 3 -12.22 3.85 -9.70
CA GLY A 3 -12.06 2.40 -9.71
C GLY A 3 -12.98 1.76 -8.66
N LEU A 4 -13.48 0.57 -8.92
CA LEU A 4 -14.34 -0.17 -7.98
C LEU A 4 -13.55 -0.68 -6.75
N SER A 5 -12.22 -0.68 -6.81
CA SER A 5 -11.32 -1.06 -5.71
C SER A 5 -11.19 0.06 -4.67
N GLY A 6 -10.75 -0.25 -3.47
CA GLY A 6 -10.44 0.71 -2.42
C GLY A 6 -9.24 1.62 -2.72
N TRP A 7 -8.45 1.29 -3.75
CA TRP A 7 -7.26 2.01 -4.18
C TRP A 7 -7.57 3.27 -4.98
N GLY A 8 -6.67 4.22 -4.90
CA GLY A 8 -6.75 5.51 -5.61
C GLY A 8 -6.69 5.40 -7.13
N PRO A 9 -6.73 6.54 -7.83
CA PRO A 9 -6.82 6.57 -9.28
C PRO A 9 -5.58 5.97 -9.95
N ASN A 10 -5.80 5.48 -11.18
CA ASN A 10 -4.72 4.98 -12.05
C ASN A 10 -3.60 6.02 -12.19
N PRO A 11 -2.32 5.64 -12.02
CA PRO A 11 -1.16 6.53 -12.15
C PRO A 11 -1.10 7.30 -13.48
N ARG A 12 -1.61 6.74 -14.57
CA ARG A 12 -1.70 7.45 -15.87
C ARG A 12 -2.49 8.75 -15.82
N LEU A 13 -3.43 8.87 -14.90
CA LEU A 13 -4.29 10.04 -14.80
C LEU A 13 -3.60 11.23 -14.13
N VAL A 14 -2.51 10.98 -13.42
CA VAL A 14 -1.76 12.02 -12.70
C VAL A 14 -0.29 11.98 -13.14
N PRO A 15 0.13 12.78 -14.13
CA PRO A 15 1.52 12.83 -14.58
C PRO A 15 2.37 13.54 -13.52
N LEU A 16 2.82 12.80 -12.53
CA LEU A 16 3.69 13.32 -11.48
C LEU A 16 5.05 13.74 -12.08
N GLY A 17 5.62 14.83 -11.55
CA GLY A 17 6.93 15.34 -11.96
C GLY A 17 6.96 16.07 -13.31
N GLU A 18 5.91 16.01 -14.13
CA GLU A 18 5.84 16.63 -15.46
C GLU A 18 4.63 17.54 -15.61
N TYR A 19 4.64 18.65 -14.91
CA TYR A 19 3.49 19.55 -14.83
C TYR A 19 3.42 20.59 -15.95
N GLY A 20 4.54 20.91 -16.61
CA GLY A 20 4.62 22.01 -17.59
C GLY A 20 4.04 23.29 -17.02
N LYS A 21 3.05 23.87 -17.70
CA LYS A 21 2.34 25.09 -17.28
C LYS A 21 1.14 24.82 -16.34
N ARG A 22 0.93 23.60 -15.89
CA ARG A 22 -0.18 23.21 -15.00
C ARG A 22 0.13 23.54 -13.54
N TYR A 23 0.30 24.82 -13.23
CA TYR A 23 0.71 25.30 -11.92
C TYR A 23 -0.20 24.87 -10.77
N PHE A 24 -1.50 24.76 -11.02
CA PHE A 24 -2.48 24.32 -10.02
C PHE A 24 -2.23 22.85 -9.62
N ILE A 25 -2.05 21.95 -10.59
CA ILE A 25 -1.74 20.53 -10.32
C ILE A 25 -0.41 20.43 -9.58
N ARG A 26 0.61 21.20 -10.01
CA ARG A 26 1.91 21.23 -9.33
C ARG A 26 1.78 21.65 -7.87
N ALA A 27 0.98 22.68 -7.58
CA ALA A 27 0.74 23.16 -6.22
C ALA A 27 0.01 22.10 -5.36
N MET A 28 -1.02 21.47 -5.92
CA MET A 28 -1.74 20.37 -5.24
C MET A 28 -0.81 19.21 -4.89
N VAL A 29 -0.01 18.76 -5.86
CA VAL A 29 0.93 17.65 -5.62
C VAL A 29 2.00 18.05 -4.61
N ALA A 30 2.50 19.29 -4.64
CA ALA A 30 3.47 19.77 -3.66
C ALA A 30 2.91 19.79 -2.22
N GLN A 31 1.61 19.98 -2.06
CA GLN A 31 0.94 19.95 -0.76
C GLN A 31 0.73 18.51 -0.24
N ILE A 32 0.42 17.56 -1.14
CA ILE A 32 0.13 16.16 -0.78
C ILE A 32 1.43 15.36 -0.64
N GLY A 33 2.41 15.59 -1.52
CA GLY A 33 3.67 14.85 -1.56
C GLY A 33 4.76 15.67 -2.21
N PHE A 34 5.41 16.55 -1.43
CA PHE A 34 6.51 17.39 -1.92
C PHE A 34 7.65 16.52 -2.48
N GLY A 35 8.10 16.84 -3.70
CA GLY A 35 9.17 16.10 -4.35
C GLY A 35 8.73 14.80 -5.00
N ALA A 36 7.44 14.67 -5.39
CA ALA A 36 6.94 13.49 -6.09
C ALA A 36 7.76 13.19 -7.36
N ASN A 37 8.19 11.94 -7.50
CA ASN A 37 8.93 11.45 -8.66
C ASN A 37 8.04 11.38 -9.90
N LYS A 38 8.67 11.35 -11.08
CA LYS A 38 7.98 10.95 -12.30
C LYS A 38 7.52 9.49 -12.19
N ASN A 39 6.39 9.18 -12.84
CA ASN A 39 5.82 7.83 -12.81
C ASN A 39 6.76 6.74 -13.32
N GLU A 40 7.69 7.09 -14.24
CA GLU A 40 8.72 6.16 -14.71
C GLU A 40 9.70 5.70 -13.63
N TYR A 41 9.88 6.48 -12.56
CA TYR A 41 10.76 6.13 -11.44
C TYR A 41 9.99 5.56 -10.25
N ALA A 42 8.79 6.08 -9.99
CA ALA A 42 7.97 5.59 -8.89
C ALA A 42 6.48 5.86 -9.11
N VAL A 43 5.66 4.84 -8.84
CA VAL A 43 4.21 4.94 -8.83
C VAL A 43 3.72 4.76 -7.40
N TYR A 44 2.74 5.58 -7.01
CA TYR A 44 2.13 5.58 -5.69
C TYR A 44 0.63 5.31 -5.82
N GLN A 45 0.11 4.38 -5.02
CA GLN A 45 -1.32 4.14 -4.88
C GLN A 45 -1.71 4.16 -3.41
N ASN A 46 -2.76 4.91 -3.09
CA ASN A 46 -3.25 5.05 -1.72
C ASN A 46 -4.61 4.36 -1.59
N ALA A 47 -4.85 3.75 -0.44
CA ALA A 47 -6.14 3.20 -0.08
C ALA A 47 -6.51 3.65 1.35
N GLU A 48 -7.71 4.20 1.49
CA GLU A 48 -8.37 4.52 2.76
C GLU A 48 -9.53 3.56 3.02
N ARG A 49 -9.88 2.73 2.04
CA ARG A 49 -11.07 1.89 2.05
C ARG A 49 -10.75 0.46 1.63
N ASP A 50 -11.50 -0.46 2.23
CA ASP A 50 -11.45 -1.89 1.87
C ASP A 50 -12.18 -2.20 0.54
N SER A 51 -12.21 -3.48 0.16
CA SER A 51 -12.87 -4.00 -1.05
C SER A 51 -14.38 -3.70 -1.10
N LEU A 52 -15.02 -3.49 0.03
CA LEU A 52 -16.43 -3.09 0.13
C LEU A 52 -16.61 -1.57 0.31
N ARG A 53 -15.54 -0.79 0.12
CA ARG A 53 -15.50 0.68 0.21
C ARG A 53 -15.81 1.24 1.62
N ARG A 54 -15.62 0.44 2.65
CA ARG A 54 -15.68 0.88 4.04
C ARG A 54 -14.33 1.48 4.43
N ASN A 55 -14.33 2.54 5.22
CA ASN A 55 -13.08 3.09 5.75
C ASN A 55 -12.34 2.00 6.54
N MET A 56 -11.03 1.93 6.35
CA MET A 56 -10.20 1.01 7.11
C MET A 56 -9.97 1.56 8.51
N ASN A 57 -10.15 0.68 9.51
CA ASN A 57 -9.97 0.99 10.91
C ASN A 57 -9.34 -0.20 11.62
N GLY A 58 -8.34 0.04 12.48
CA GLY A 58 -7.58 -1.00 13.15
C GLY A 58 -8.33 -1.81 14.21
N GLN A 59 -9.63 -1.54 14.41
CA GLN A 59 -10.53 -2.44 15.15
C GLN A 59 -10.82 -3.74 14.38
N TYR A 60 -10.47 -3.79 13.10
CA TYR A 60 -10.70 -4.91 12.22
C TYR A 60 -9.39 -5.38 11.60
N ASP A 61 -9.35 -6.66 11.26
CA ASP A 61 -8.23 -7.28 10.58
C ASP A 61 -8.47 -7.27 9.07
N TYR A 62 -7.40 -7.13 8.31
CA TYR A 62 -7.45 -7.10 6.85
C TYR A 62 -6.36 -7.98 6.26
N THR A 63 -6.60 -8.43 5.03
CA THR A 63 -5.62 -9.12 4.21
C THR A 63 -5.46 -8.45 2.86
N LEU A 64 -4.26 -8.52 2.30
CA LEU A 64 -3.96 -8.19 0.92
C LEU A 64 -3.07 -9.29 0.36
N THR A 65 -3.52 -9.96 -0.72
CA THR A 65 -2.82 -11.11 -1.28
C THR A 65 -2.33 -10.82 -2.69
N PHE A 66 -1.02 -10.89 -2.89
CA PHE A 66 -0.39 -10.92 -4.20
C PHE A 66 -0.32 -12.37 -4.68
N LYS A 67 -0.91 -12.64 -5.84
CA LYS A 67 -0.87 -13.96 -6.47
C LYS A 67 0.51 -14.23 -7.06
N ALA A 68 0.97 -15.48 -7.01
CA ALA A 68 2.29 -15.87 -7.52
C ALA A 68 2.45 -15.58 -9.03
N ASP A 69 1.37 -15.72 -9.78
CA ASP A 69 1.30 -15.50 -11.23
C ASP A 69 0.89 -14.06 -11.62
N ASP A 70 0.61 -13.19 -10.64
CA ASP A 70 0.21 -11.78 -10.84
C ASP A 70 0.95 -10.85 -9.86
N MET A 71 2.23 -11.10 -9.65
CA MET A 71 3.09 -10.23 -8.83
C MET A 71 3.36 -8.91 -9.55
N PRO A 72 3.46 -7.79 -8.81
CA PRO A 72 3.81 -6.51 -9.42
C PRO A 72 5.20 -6.57 -10.07
N ASP A 73 5.27 -6.25 -11.37
CA ASP A 73 6.52 -6.14 -12.11
C ASP A 73 7.22 -4.83 -11.76
N VAL A 74 8.36 -4.93 -11.07
CA VAL A 74 9.18 -3.79 -10.66
C VAL A 74 10.66 -4.11 -10.83
N GLY A 75 11.41 -3.20 -11.45
CA GLY A 75 12.86 -3.35 -11.61
C GLY A 75 13.65 -3.17 -10.32
N ALA A 76 13.10 -2.45 -9.33
CA ALA A 76 13.75 -2.25 -8.04
C ALA A 76 13.00 -2.99 -6.91
N PHE A 77 11.96 -2.40 -6.35
CA PHE A 77 11.17 -3.00 -5.29
C PHE A 77 9.79 -2.35 -5.18
N TRP A 78 8.86 -3.03 -4.51
CA TRP A 78 7.63 -2.41 -4.02
C TRP A 78 7.63 -2.36 -2.48
N SER A 79 6.87 -1.42 -1.92
CA SER A 79 6.63 -1.34 -0.48
C SER A 79 5.21 -0.88 -0.19
N ILE A 80 4.62 -1.41 0.88
CA ILE A 80 3.35 -0.96 1.43
C ILE A 80 3.60 -0.42 2.84
N THR A 81 3.13 0.81 3.10
CA THR A 81 3.30 1.51 4.38
C THR A 81 1.93 1.85 4.95
N ALA A 82 1.76 1.65 6.26
CA ALA A 82 0.58 2.09 6.97
C ALA A 82 0.81 3.48 7.61
N TYR A 83 -0.18 4.36 7.46
CA TYR A 83 -0.22 5.68 8.08
C TYR A 83 -1.54 5.85 8.83
N GLY A 84 -1.56 6.66 9.88
CA GLY A 84 -2.81 7.14 10.45
C GLY A 84 -3.59 8.03 9.46
N ASP A 85 -4.81 8.37 9.79
CA ASP A 85 -5.67 9.25 8.99
C ASP A 85 -5.08 10.67 8.83
N ASP A 86 -4.22 11.07 9.77
CA ASP A 86 -3.45 12.32 9.72
C ASP A 86 -2.22 12.28 8.79
N GLY A 87 -1.95 11.12 8.16
CA GLY A 87 -0.82 10.92 7.25
C GLY A 87 0.52 10.67 7.91
N PHE A 88 0.58 10.50 9.23
CA PHE A 88 1.80 10.19 9.96
C PHE A 88 1.91 8.71 10.33
N LEU A 89 3.15 8.23 10.48
CA LEU A 89 3.41 6.90 11.03
C LEU A 89 2.92 6.84 12.48
N LYS A 90 2.23 5.74 12.81
CA LYS A 90 1.67 5.55 14.16
C LYS A 90 2.38 4.40 14.88
N TYR A 91 2.70 4.65 16.12
CA TYR A 91 3.25 3.62 17.00
C TYR A 91 2.21 2.52 17.27
N ASN A 92 2.66 1.28 17.27
CA ASN A 92 1.86 0.12 17.66
C ASN A 92 2.53 -0.59 18.84
N GLU A 93 1.86 -0.56 20.02
CA GLU A 93 2.40 -1.10 21.27
C GLU A 93 2.56 -2.63 21.24
N HIS A 94 1.66 -3.34 20.54
CA HIS A 94 1.74 -4.80 20.42
C HIS A 94 2.95 -5.22 19.58
N ALA A 95 3.22 -4.51 18.49
CA ALA A 95 4.41 -4.74 17.69
C ALA A 95 5.67 -4.47 18.49
N ALA A 96 5.73 -3.36 19.22
CA ALA A 96 6.87 -3.02 20.06
C ALA A 96 7.11 -4.05 21.17
N THR A 97 6.08 -4.60 21.79
CA THR A 97 6.18 -5.66 22.79
C THR A 97 6.83 -6.94 22.22
N LEU A 98 6.65 -7.20 20.92
CA LEU A 98 7.27 -8.31 20.20
C LEU A 98 8.64 -7.95 19.61
N GLY A 99 9.15 -6.73 19.84
CA GLY A 99 10.38 -6.22 19.24
C GLY A 99 10.26 -5.97 17.72
N ILE A 100 9.05 -5.78 17.23
CA ILE A 100 8.77 -5.51 15.81
C ILE A 100 8.58 -4.00 15.63
N GLU A 101 9.63 -3.31 15.21
CA GLU A 101 9.59 -1.91 14.82
C GLU A 101 9.37 -1.80 13.31
N ARG A 102 8.10 -1.92 12.87
CA ARG A 102 7.76 -2.00 11.46
C ARG A 102 6.58 -1.11 11.12
N TYR A 103 6.75 -0.28 10.10
CA TYR A 103 5.71 0.58 9.52
C TYR A 103 5.42 0.24 8.07
N ALA A 104 6.23 -0.64 7.47
CA ALA A 104 6.12 -1.05 6.07
C ALA A 104 6.53 -2.50 5.87
N LEU A 105 5.97 -3.12 4.83
CA LEU A 105 6.42 -4.37 4.24
C LEU A 105 6.89 -4.11 2.81
N SER A 106 7.84 -4.90 2.30
CA SER A 106 8.37 -4.72 0.95
C SER A 106 8.94 -6.04 0.41
N THR A 107 9.32 -6.05 -0.86
CA THR A 107 10.11 -7.15 -1.44
C THR A 107 11.43 -7.42 -0.71
N ASN A 108 11.96 -6.44 0.03
CA ASN A 108 13.16 -6.58 0.84
C ASN A 108 12.88 -7.14 2.25
N THR A 109 11.62 -7.30 2.61
CA THR A 109 11.21 -8.01 3.82
C THR A 109 11.21 -9.51 3.54
N PRO A 110 11.66 -10.38 4.47
CA PRO A 110 11.62 -11.83 4.28
C PRO A 110 10.19 -12.35 4.41
N LEU A 111 9.34 -12.01 3.41
CA LEU A 111 7.95 -12.42 3.37
C LEU A 111 7.82 -13.91 3.07
N GLU A 112 6.98 -14.58 3.85
CA GLU A 112 6.64 -15.99 3.60
C GLU A 112 5.58 -16.10 2.52
N ARG A 113 5.70 -17.18 1.71
CA ARG A 113 4.77 -17.56 0.65
C ARG A 113 3.99 -18.80 1.08
N ASP A 114 2.76 -18.89 0.63
CA ASP A 114 1.97 -20.12 0.82
C ASP A 114 2.37 -21.23 -0.16
N GLU A 115 1.67 -22.37 -0.11
CA GLU A 115 1.93 -23.54 -0.97
C GLU A 115 1.76 -23.25 -2.47
N ASN A 116 1.00 -22.21 -2.84
CA ASN A 116 0.80 -21.75 -4.21
C ASN A 116 1.84 -20.72 -4.63
N GLY A 117 2.67 -20.26 -3.70
CA GLY A 117 3.63 -19.19 -3.92
C GLY A 117 3.06 -17.78 -3.74
N ASP A 118 1.79 -17.65 -3.30
CA ASP A 118 1.13 -16.38 -3.02
C ASP A 118 1.73 -15.71 -1.79
N ILE A 119 1.70 -14.38 -1.75
CA ILE A 119 2.10 -13.59 -0.59
C ILE A 119 0.85 -12.92 -0.02
N THR A 120 0.43 -13.35 1.16
CA THR A 120 -0.63 -12.66 1.92
C THR A 120 -0.02 -11.78 2.99
N LEU A 121 -0.35 -10.49 2.95
CA LEU A 121 -0.03 -9.52 3.98
C LEU A 121 -1.21 -9.44 4.96
N TYR A 122 -0.90 -9.50 6.24
CA TYR A 122 -1.87 -9.40 7.33
C TYR A 122 -1.77 -8.01 7.94
N ILE A 123 -2.86 -7.26 7.94
CA ILE A 123 -2.89 -5.85 8.33
C ILE A 123 -3.85 -5.73 9.51
N SER A 124 -3.33 -5.48 10.69
CA SER A 124 -4.11 -5.48 11.93
C SER A 124 -3.41 -4.71 13.04
N SER A 125 -4.18 -4.24 14.03
CA SER A 125 -3.61 -3.57 15.21
C SER A 125 -2.97 -4.56 16.20
N GLN A 126 -3.45 -5.81 16.21
CA GLN A 126 -2.90 -6.87 17.05
C GLN A 126 -2.19 -7.93 16.21
N PRO A 127 -1.21 -8.64 16.79
CA PRO A 127 -0.54 -9.72 16.08
C PRO A 127 -1.54 -10.81 15.66
N PRO A 128 -1.59 -11.14 14.36
CA PRO A 128 -2.50 -12.18 13.89
C PRO A 128 -2.06 -13.55 14.39
N GLN A 129 -3.03 -14.45 14.63
CA GLN A 129 -2.77 -15.79 15.14
C GLN A 129 -2.63 -16.80 14.00
N GLY A 130 -1.69 -17.74 14.13
CA GLY A 130 -1.54 -18.86 13.20
C GLY A 130 -1.00 -18.50 11.81
N VAL A 131 -0.44 -17.31 11.66
CA VAL A 131 0.13 -16.82 10.39
C VAL A 131 1.52 -16.23 10.62
N PRO A 132 2.35 -16.11 9.56
CA PRO A 132 3.71 -15.59 9.69
C PRO A 132 3.74 -14.12 10.15
N LEU A 133 4.43 -13.84 11.24
CA LEU A 133 4.67 -12.46 11.69
C LEU A 133 5.54 -11.65 10.71
N SER A 134 6.31 -12.31 9.84
CA SER A 134 7.05 -11.67 8.74
C SER A 134 6.12 -10.91 7.80
N ASN A 135 4.89 -11.42 7.61
CA ASN A 135 3.88 -10.85 6.73
C ASN A 135 2.89 -9.92 7.44
N TRP A 136 3.08 -9.66 8.73
CA TRP A 136 2.22 -8.76 9.48
C TRP A 136 2.66 -7.31 9.33
N LEU A 137 1.74 -6.44 8.91
CA LEU A 137 1.86 -4.98 8.92
C LEU A 137 1.04 -4.42 10.08
N PRO A 138 1.68 -3.98 11.17
CA PRO A 138 1.00 -3.35 12.29
C PRO A 138 0.36 -2.02 11.88
N VAL A 139 -0.89 -1.79 12.32
CA VAL A 139 -1.61 -0.53 12.13
C VAL A 139 -2.09 0.03 13.46
N PRO A 140 -2.39 1.34 13.58
CA PRO A 140 -2.99 1.88 14.80
C PRO A 140 -4.41 1.33 15.00
N ASN A 141 -4.89 1.31 16.25
CA ASN A 141 -6.27 0.92 16.58
C ASN A 141 -7.25 2.10 16.38
N GLU A 142 -7.13 2.77 15.23
CA GLU A 142 -7.92 3.91 14.77
C GLU A 142 -8.03 3.86 13.25
N ASP A 143 -8.61 4.87 12.61
CA ASP A 143 -8.65 4.95 11.15
C ASP A 143 -7.22 5.05 10.60
N PHE A 144 -6.98 4.34 9.51
CA PHE A 144 -5.67 4.30 8.85
C PHE A 144 -5.79 4.24 7.33
N GLN A 145 -4.68 4.56 6.68
CA GLN A 145 -4.53 4.46 5.24
C GLN A 145 -3.27 3.69 4.87
N LEU A 146 -3.29 3.11 3.69
CA LEU A 146 -2.16 2.39 3.11
C LEU A 146 -1.61 3.15 1.90
N THR A 147 -0.30 3.22 1.81
CA THR A 147 0.38 3.70 0.60
C THR A 147 1.24 2.58 0.05
N LEU A 148 0.89 2.11 -1.14
CA LEU A 148 1.68 1.15 -1.91
C LEU A 148 2.52 1.92 -2.92
N ARG A 149 3.83 1.61 -2.95
CA ARG A 149 4.84 2.24 -3.79
C ARG A 149 5.50 1.19 -4.66
N PHE A 150 5.68 1.53 -5.93
CA PHE A 150 6.40 0.72 -6.91
C PHE A 150 7.58 1.54 -7.43
N TYR A 151 8.80 1.06 -7.27
CA TYR A 151 10.01 1.70 -7.74
C TYR A 151 10.56 0.97 -8.96
N ASP A 152 10.87 1.74 -10.01
CA ASP A 152 11.15 1.23 -11.36
C ASP A 152 10.01 0.32 -11.87
N PRO A 153 8.78 0.88 -11.97
CA PRO A 153 7.59 0.10 -12.29
C PRO A 153 7.58 -0.35 -13.74
N GLY A 154 7.19 -1.60 -13.96
CA GLY A 154 6.99 -2.16 -15.30
C GLY A 154 5.79 -1.54 -16.05
N GLU A 155 5.71 -1.83 -17.35
CA GLU A 155 4.73 -1.20 -18.26
C GLU A 155 3.28 -1.44 -17.83
N GLU A 156 2.95 -2.59 -17.24
CA GLU A 156 1.59 -2.91 -16.81
C GLU A 156 1.14 -2.06 -15.61
N ILE A 157 2.07 -1.71 -14.72
CA ILE A 157 1.82 -0.77 -13.63
C ILE A 157 1.68 0.65 -14.18
N LEU A 158 2.61 1.07 -15.05
CA LEU A 158 2.60 2.39 -15.68
C LEU A 158 1.34 2.61 -16.53
N SER A 159 0.92 1.59 -17.28
CA SER A 159 -0.32 1.65 -18.07
C SER A 159 -1.58 1.52 -17.22
N GLY A 160 -1.45 1.02 -15.99
CA GLY A 160 -2.57 0.70 -15.11
C GLY A 160 -3.40 -0.47 -15.61
N THR A 161 -2.84 -1.36 -16.43
CA THR A 161 -3.46 -2.65 -16.81
C THR A 161 -3.36 -3.63 -15.65
N TRP A 162 -2.19 -3.70 -14.99
CA TRP A 162 -2.07 -4.41 -13.72
C TRP A 162 -2.85 -3.69 -12.63
N LYS A 163 -3.55 -4.45 -11.81
CA LYS A 163 -4.39 -3.91 -10.73
C LYS A 163 -3.89 -4.36 -9.37
N VAL A 164 -3.77 -3.40 -8.45
CA VAL A 164 -3.46 -3.73 -7.06
C VAL A 164 -4.57 -4.62 -6.51
N PRO A 165 -4.23 -5.75 -5.87
CA PRO A 165 -5.21 -6.59 -5.18
C PRO A 165 -5.99 -5.80 -4.13
N ASP A 166 -7.24 -6.18 -3.92
CA ASP A 166 -8.11 -5.53 -2.95
C ASP A 166 -7.65 -5.80 -1.51
N VAL A 167 -7.80 -4.78 -0.66
CA VAL A 167 -7.71 -4.95 0.80
C VAL A 167 -9.03 -5.53 1.29
N VAL A 168 -8.98 -6.76 1.77
CA VAL A 168 -10.17 -7.50 2.19
C VAL A 168 -10.23 -7.52 3.72
N ARG A 169 -11.36 -7.09 4.29
CA ARG A 169 -11.59 -7.21 5.72
C ARG A 169 -11.83 -8.67 6.08
N ALA A 170 -11.04 -9.19 7.02
CA ALA A 170 -11.28 -10.51 7.61
C ALA A 170 -12.55 -10.49 8.48
N ASN A 171 -13.30 -11.57 8.46
CA ASN A 171 -14.53 -11.70 9.25
C ASN A 171 -14.22 -12.08 10.69
#